data_5ced1ac5bbfdf158c0acbbf1062f1829
#
_entry.id   5ced1ac5bbfdf158c0acbbf1062f1829
#
_cell.length_a   1.000
_cell.length_b   1.000
_cell.length_c   1.000
_cell.angle_alpha   90.00
_cell.angle_beta   90.00
_cell.angle_gamma   90.00
#
_symmetry.space_group_name_H-M   'P 1'
#
loop_
_entity.id
_entity.type
_entity.pdbx_description
1 polymer ?
#
loop_
_entity_poly.entity_id
_entity_poly.type
_entity_poly.pdbx_seq_one_letter_code
_entity_poly.pdbx_strand_id
1 'polypeptide(L)'
;LTRALVSLESALPTDVSNDIVLANELRAKLSDLEKQSDEAAKSTIIANGISYITRTPDDTSCPLCERTYENPTTDVIRRLKERKESLREFYDVRQKRQAAVDRIFSFAEDLAKQLKQDLEHSKVIDKPTLTRIRDARAKTLRWWRFISRVEKRKDDIDLESSIDLNGLVEIRSEIAQTIRSSKESLTPPDTSNLEKAILD
;
A
#
# COMPACT_ATOMS: atom_id res chain seq x y z
N LEU A 1 -29.31 -7.81 -4.99
CA LEU A 1 -29.14 -8.04 -3.54
C LEU A 1 -27.98 -9.01 -3.26
N THR A 2 -27.95 -10.22 -3.83
CA THR A 2 -26.91 -11.23 -3.55
C THR A 2 -25.51 -10.74 -3.86
N ARG A 3 -25.25 -10.05 -4.99
CA ARG A 3 -23.94 -9.47 -5.32
C ARG A 3 -23.54 -8.37 -4.34
N ALA A 4 -24.49 -7.55 -3.88
CA ALA A 4 -24.23 -6.52 -2.89
C ALA A 4 -23.82 -7.14 -1.55
N LEU A 5 -24.50 -8.20 -1.11
CA LEU A 5 -24.12 -8.93 0.10
C LEU A 5 -22.73 -9.51 0.01
N VAL A 6 -22.39 -10.21 -1.07
CA VAL A 6 -21.05 -10.78 -1.28
C VAL A 6 -19.96 -9.71 -1.22
N SER A 7 -20.19 -8.54 -1.82
CA SER A 7 -19.24 -7.42 -1.75
C SER A 7 -19.07 -6.90 -0.32
N LEU A 8 -20.18 -6.65 0.40
CA LEU A 8 -20.16 -6.07 1.74
C LEU A 8 -19.65 -7.05 2.81
N GLU A 9 -19.79 -8.34 2.60
CA GLU A 9 -19.30 -9.40 3.49
C GLU A 9 -17.84 -9.78 3.21
N SER A 10 -17.27 -9.35 2.08
CA SER A 10 -15.84 -9.57 1.80
C SER A 10 -14.98 -8.84 2.85
N ALA A 11 -13.91 -9.48 3.28
CA ALA A 11 -12.99 -8.88 4.25
C ALA A 11 -12.35 -7.60 3.69
N LEU A 12 -12.25 -6.58 4.53
CA LEU A 12 -11.39 -5.43 4.24
C LEU A 12 -9.91 -5.85 4.33
N PRO A 13 -9.01 -5.11 3.65
CA PRO A 13 -7.59 -5.35 3.80
C PRO A 13 -7.14 -5.31 5.25
N THR A 14 -6.08 -6.05 5.56
CA THR A 14 -5.50 -6.14 6.91
C THR A 14 -5.06 -4.78 7.42
N ASP A 15 -5.09 -4.57 8.73
CA ASP A 15 -4.63 -3.35 9.38
C ASP A 15 -3.15 -3.06 9.05
N VAL A 16 -2.87 -1.80 8.70
CA VAL A 16 -1.53 -1.31 8.34
C VAL A 16 -0.87 -0.50 9.45
N SER A 17 -1.48 -0.40 10.62
CA SER A 17 -0.97 0.43 11.72
C SER A 17 0.47 0.07 12.08
N ASN A 18 0.80 -1.21 12.13
CA ASN A 18 2.15 -1.68 12.39
C ASN A 18 3.15 -1.28 11.29
N ASP A 19 2.74 -1.32 10.03
CA ASP A 19 3.61 -0.90 8.91
C ASP A 19 3.84 0.62 8.93
N ILE A 20 2.85 1.42 9.32
CA ILE A 20 2.97 2.87 9.48
C ILE A 20 3.95 3.20 10.61
N VAL A 21 3.80 2.56 11.77
CA VAL A 21 4.74 2.73 12.89
C VAL A 21 6.15 2.35 12.47
N LEU A 22 6.32 1.17 11.86
CA LEU A 22 7.61 0.69 11.38
C LEU A 22 8.24 1.64 10.36
N ALA A 23 7.47 2.13 9.38
CA ALA A 23 7.98 3.04 8.36
C ALA A 23 8.46 4.37 8.97
N ASN A 24 7.78 4.89 10.00
CA ASN A 24 8.15 6.12 10.70
C ASN A 24 9.37 5.91 11.61
N GLU A 25 9.46 4.79 12.33
CA GLU A 25 10.65 4.44 13.12
C GLU A 25 11.89 4.29 12.24
N LEU A 26 11.76 3.59 11.11
CA LEU A 26 12.85 3.42 10.15
C LEU A 26 13.25 4.75 9.48
N ARG A 27 12.31 5.68 9.28
CA ARG A 27 12.60 7.03 8.82
C ARG A 27 13.46 7.80 9.83
N ALA A 28 13.08 7.79 11.11
CA ALA A 28 13.84 8.43 12.16
C ALA A 28 15.27 7.86 12.23
N LYS A 29 15.39 6.52 12.17
CA LYS A 29 16.69 5.86 12.14
C LYS A 29 17.54 6.25 10.92
N LEU A 30 16.93 6.37 9.72
CA LEU A 30 17.63 6.84 8.52
C LEU A 30 18.14 8.27 8.68
N SER A 31 17.31 9.19 9.21
CA SER A 31 17.70 10.57 9.46
C SER A 31 18.90 10.66 10.44
N ASP A 32 18.93 9.79 11.46
CA ASP A 32 20.07 9.77 12.40
C ASP A 32 21.33 9.20 11.77
N LEU A 33 21.22 8.15 10.95
CA LEU A 33 22.35 7.61 10.18
C LEU A 33 22.89 8.64 9.18
N GLU A 34 22.01 9.41 8.51
CA GLU A 34 22.39 10.48 7.58
C GLU A 34 23.14 11.62 8.29
N LYS A 35 22.72 12.02 9.49
CA LYS A 35 23.42 13.03 10.29
C LYS A 35 24.81 12.59 10.76
N GLN A 36 25.01 11.27 10.97
CA GLN A 36 26.27 10.72 11.46
C GLN A 36 27.29 10.50 10.34
N SER A 37 26.89 10.55 9.08
CA SER A 37 27.75 10.10 7.99
C SER A 37 27.50 10.91 6.70
N ASP A 38 28.50 11.75 6.33
CA ASP A 38 28.61 12.28 4.95
C ASP A 38 28.59 11.18 3.88
N GLU A 39 28.77 9.94 4.29
CA GLU A 39 28.81 8.75 3.44
C GLU A 39 27.43 8.26 3.04
N ALA A 40 26.41 8.47 3.86
CA ALA A 40 25.04 8.12 3.51
C ALA A 40 24.53 8.92 2.30
N ALA A 41 24.93 10.21 2.20
CA ALA A 41 24.65 11.03 1.02
C ALA A 41 25.30 10.47 -0.26
N LYS A 42 26.45 9.80 -0.13
CA LYS A 42 27.17 9.17 -1.25
C LYS A 42 26.57 7.82 -1.65
N SER A 43 25.71 7.22 -0.83
CA SER A 43 25.16 5.88 -1.05
C SER A 43 24.43 5.72 -2.37
N THR A 44 23.63 6.71 -2.76
CA THR A 44 22.92 6.72 -4.04
C THR A 44 23.88 6.81 -5.22
N ILE A 45 24.94 7.60 -5.10
CA ILE A 45 25.98 7.75 -6.11
C ILE A 45 26.72 6.43 -6.31
N ILE A 46 27.08 5.74 -5.19
CA ILE A 46 27.74 4.43 -5.24
C ILE A 46 26.86 3.38 -5.92
N ALA A 47 25.57 3.31 -5.56
CA ALA A 47 24.63 2.35 -6.17
C ALA A 47 24.45 2.59 -7.67
N ASN A 48 24.30 3.86 -8.07
CA ASN A 48 24.19 4.25 -9.47
C ASN A 48 25.48 3.97 -10.24
N GLY A 49 26.64 4.21 -9.64
CA GLY A 49 27.96 3.90 -10.21
C GLY A 49 28.12 2.40 -10.48
N ILE A 50 27.77 1.53 -9.52
CA ILE A 50 27.79 0.07 -9.72
C ILE A 50 26.87 -0.32 -10.88
N SER A 51 25.64 0.21 -10.90
CA SER A 51 24.65 -0.10 -11.94
C SER A 51 25.13 0.34 -13.33
N TYR A 52 25.72 1.53 -13.44
CA TYR A 52 26.26 2.04 -14.69
C TYR A 52 27.38 1.14 -15.24
N ILE A 53 28.44 0.89 -14.45
CA ILE A 53 29.58 0.07 -14.86
C ILE A 53 29.15 -1.37 -15.23
N THR A 54 28.15 -1.91 -14.53
CA THR A 54 27.62 -3.24 -14.85
C THR A 54 26.90 -3.28 -16.21
N ARG A 55 26.26 -2.18 -16.61
CA ARG A 55 25.53 -2.08 -17.90
C ARG A 55 26.44 -1.69 -19.06
N THR A 56 27.57 -1.05 -18.79
CA THR A 56 28.54 -0.57 -19.78
C THR A 56 29.92 -1.14 -19.50
N PRO A 57 30.12 -2.47 -19.62
CA PRO A 57 31.36 -3.13 -19.25
C PRO A 57 32.57 -2.70 -20.12
N ASP A 58 32.31 -2.22 -21.33
CA ASP A 58 33.34 -1.77 -22.28
C ASP A 58 33.81 -0.33 -22.04
N ASP A 59 33.11 0.43 -21.18
CA ASP A 59 33.52 1.77 -20.78
C ASP A 59 34.67 1.70 -19.77
N THR A 60 35.85 2.08 -20.15
CA THR A 60 37.03 2.05 -19.28
C THR A 60 37.11 3.25 -18.32
N SER A 61 36.18 4.19 -18.41
CA SER A 61 36.14 5.38 -17.55
C SER A 61 35.24 5.19 -16.35
N CYS A 62 35.63 5.76 -15.21
CA CYS A 62 34.76 5.81 -14.04
C CYS A 62 33.72 6.95 -14.21
N PRO A 63 32.40 6.68 -14.16
CA PRO A 63 31.39 7.72 -14.34
C PRO A 63 31.36 8.75 -13.19
N LEU A 64 32.11 8.52 -12.09
CA LEU A 64 32.12 9.40 -10.93
C LEU A 64 33.34 10.33 -10.91
N CYS A 65 34.49 9.90 -11.44
CA CYS A 65 35.75 10.67 -11.37
C CYS A 65 36.50 10.72 -12.71
N GLU A 66 35.92 10.18 -13.76
CA GLU A 66 36.46 10.18 -15.17
C GLU A 66 37.82 9.51 -15.32
N ARG A 67 38.36 8.88 -14.27
CA ARG A 67 39.61 8.14 -14.33
C ARG A 67 39.42 6.89 -15.17
N THR A 68 40.42 6.65 -16.05
CA THR A 68 40.50 5.42 -16.82
C THR A 68 41.08 4.29 -15.98
N TYR A 69 40.51 3.11 -16.08
CA TYR A 69 40.91 1.88 -15.39
C TYR A 69 41.11 0.78 -16.43
N GLU A 70 42.15 -0.03 -16.27
CA GLU A 70 42.41 -1.18 -17.16
C GLU A 70 41.27 -2.20 -17.11
N ASN A 71 40.70 -2.44 -15.92
CA ASN A 71 39.59 -3.36 -15.66
C ASN A 71 38.52 -2.71 -14.79
N PRO A 72 37.71 -1.75 -15.29
CA PRO A 72 36.77 -1.00 -14.47
C PRO A 72 35.72 -1.90 -13.83
N THR A 73 35.30 -2.96 -14.52
CA THR A 73 34.35 -3.94 -14.00
C THR A 73 34.88 -4.67 -12.77
N THR A 74 36.18 -4.96 -12.72
CA THR A 74 36.78 -5.66 -11.57
C THR A 74 37.21 -4.69 -10.49
N ASP A 75 37.98 -3.66 -10.83
CA ASP A 75 38.63 -2.79 -9.85
C ASP A 75 37.70 -1.76 -9.25
N VAL A 76 36.91 -1.09 -10.10
CA VAL A 76 35.98 -0.06 -9.61
C VAL A 76 34.78 -0.69 -8.92
N ILE A 77 34.20 -1.76 -9.49
CA ILE A 77 33.07 -2.46 -8.86
C ILE A 77 33.47 -3.05 -7.51
N ARG A 78 34.68 -3.65 -7.39
CA ARG A 78 35.16 -4.18 -6.12
C ARG A 78 35.23 -3.09 -5.06
N ARG A 79 35.85 -1.95 -5.35
CA ARG A 79 35.93 -0.81 -4.41
C ARG A 79 34.57 -0.24 -4.06
N LEU A 80 33.67 -0.12 -5.02
CA LEU A 80 32.30 0.36 -4.74
C LEU A 80 31.49 -0.64 -3.91
N LYS A 81 31.70 -1.95 -4.11
CA LYS A 81 31.08 -3.01 -3.28
C LYS A 81 31.60 -2.98 -1.84
N GLU A 82 32.93 -2.84 -1.66
CA GLU A 82 33.55 -2.69 -0.32
C GLU A 82 32.97 -1.46 0.40
N ARG A 83 32.81 -0.35 -0.32
CA ARG A 83 32.19 0.87 0.21
C ARG A 83 30.70 0.69 0.52
N LYS A 84 29.98 -0.04 -0.32
CA LYS A 84 28.58 -0.41 -0.08
C LYS A 84 28.44 -1.25 1.21
N GLU A 85 29.35 -2.16 1.47
CA GLU A 85 29.34 -3.00 2.68
C GLU A 85 29.52 -2.14 3.94
N SER A 86 30.37 -1.11 3.91
CA SER A 86 30.48 -0.17 5.03
C SER A 86 29.20 0.63 5.32
N LEU A 87 28.31 0.70 4.34
CA LEU A 87 27.00 1.37 4.43
C LEU A 87 25.83 0.38 4.57
N ARG A 88 26.12 -0.88 4.85
CA ARG A 88 25.14 -1.98 4.87
C ARG A 88 23.93 -1.65 5.74
N GLU A 89 24.16 -1.18 6.95
CA GLU A 89 23.08 -0.84 7.87
C GLU A 89 22.11 0.21 7.27
N PHE A 90 22.66 1.24 6.63
CA PHE A 90 21.85 2.26 5.95
C PHE A 90 20.99 1.67 4.82
N TYR A 91 21.57 0.79 3.99
CA TYR A 91 20.83 0.12 2.92
C TYR A 91 19.75 -0.80 3.46
N ASP A 92 20.05 -1.58 4.51
CA ASP A 92 19.10 -2.50 5.13
C ASP A 92 17.89 -1.76 5.73
N VAL A 93 18.15 -0.66 6.43
CA VAL A 93 17.10 0.19 7.01
C VAL A 93 16.25 0.81 5.91
N ARG A 94 16.88 1.32 4.85
CA ARG A 94 16.19 1.90 3.69
C ARG A 94 15.31 0.88 2.97
N GLN A 95 15.82 -0.32 2.75
CA GLN A 95 15.07 -1.39 2.09
C GLN A 95 13.87 -1.84 2.93
N LYS A 96 14.04 -1.99 4.25
CA LYS A 96 12.96 -2.33 5.17
C LYS A 96 11.88 -1.25 5.19
N ARG A 97 12.27 0.04 5.21
CA ARG A 97 11.31 1.14 5.12
C ARG A 97 10.54 1.12 3.80
N GLN A 98 11.23 0.91 2.69
CA GLN A 98 10.57 0.83 1.38
C GLN A 98 9.53 -0.31 1.36
N ALA A 99 9.88 -1.49 1.85
CA ALA A 99 8.96 -2.62 1.91
C ALA A 99 7.72 -2.34 2.79
N ALA A 100 7.87 -1.60 3.90
CA ALA A 100 6.73 -1.16 4.71
C ALA A 100 5.84 -0.17 3.95
N VAL A 101 6.43 0.83 3.27
CA VAL A 101 5.70 1.80 2.44
C VAL A 101 4.95 1.12 1.29
N ASP A 102 5.55 0.12 0.65
CA ASP A 102 4.93 -0.64 -0.43
C ASP A 102 3.68 -1.42 0.06
N ARG A 103 3.75 -2.01 1.28
CA ARG A 103 2.58 -2.67 1.88
C ARG A 103 1.46 -1.69 2.21
N ILE A 104 1.81 -0.52 2.76
CA ILE A 104 0.84 0.56 3.04
C ILE A 104 0.18 1.02 1.73
N PHE A 105 0.96 1.15 0.67
CA PHE A 105 0.45 1.54 -0.65
C PHE A 105 -0.53 0.52 -1.22
N SER A 106 -0.17 -0.77 -1.20
CA SER A 106 -1.03 -1.87 -1.64
C SER A 106 -2.33 -1.93 -0.85
N PHE A 107 -2.25 -1.78 0.48
CA PHE A 107 -3.43 -1.69 1.34
C PHE A 107 -4.37 -0.56 0.93
N ALA A 108 -3.84 0.66 0.71
CA ALA A 108 -4.65 1.80 0.33
C ALA A 108 -5.32 1.60 -1.04
N GLU A 109 -4.64 0.95 -1.98
CA GLU A 109 -5.19 0.61 -3.29
C GLU A 109 -6.32 -0.41 -3.17
N ASP A 110 -6.12 -1.48 -2.41
CA ASP A 110 -7.11 -2.55 -2.24
C ASP A 110 -8.35 -2.06 -1.48
N LEU A 111 -8.15 -1.23 -0.45
CA LEU A 111 -9.26 -0.58 0.25
C LEU A 111 -10.07 0.32 -0.70
N ALA A 112 -9.39 1.12 -1.52
CA ALA A 112 -10.07 1.99 -2.48
C ALA A 112 -10.86 1.21 -3.55
N LYS A 113 -10.34 0.04 -3.99
CA LYS A 113 -11.02 -0.89 -4.90
C LYS A 113 -12.26 -1.48 -4.25
N GLN A 114 -12.14 -1.95 -3.00
CA GLN A 114 -13.26 -2.54 -2.26
C GLN A 114 -14.39 -1.52 -2.04
N LEU A 115 -14.05 -0.31 -1.58
CA LEU A 115 -15.04 0.75 -1.40
C LEU A 115 -15.69 1.19 -2.72
N LYS A 116 -14.98 1.08 -3.86
CA LYS A 116 -15.58 1.30 -5.17
C LYS A 116 -16.61 0.24 -5.49
N GLN A 117 -16.32 -1.05 -5.25
CA GLN A 117 -17.26 -2.14 -5.46
C GLN A 117 -18.52 -1.98 -4.59
N ASP A 118 -18.36 -1.60 -3.33
CA ASP A 118 -19.51 -1.32 -2.45
C ASP A 118 -20.41 -0.20 -3.03
N LEU A 119 -19.82 0.86 -3.61
CA LEU A 119 -20.56 1.96 -4.24
C LEU A 119 -21.28 1.56 -5.55
N GLU A 120 -20.83 0.53 -6.25
CA GLU A 120 -21.50 0.02 -7.45
C GLU A 120 -22.90 -0.55 -7.13
N HIS A 121 -23.16 -0.86 -5.87
CA HIS A 121 -24.46 -1.33 -5.37
C HIS A 121 -25.35 -0.20 -4.82
N SER A 122 -25.15 1.02 -5.27
CA SER A 122 -25.81 2.24 -4.77
C SER A 122 -27.35 2.22 -4.82
N LYS A 123 -27.95 1.38 -5.67
CA LYS A 123 -29.42 1.23 -5.77
C LYS A 123 -30.05 0.52 -4.57
N VAL A 124 -29.24 -0.17 -3.77
CA VAL A 124 -29.68 -1.01 -2.64
C VAL A 124 -29.34 -0.36 -1.30
N ILE A 125 -28.49 0.67 -1.32
CA ILE A 125 -27.95 1.34 -0.14
C ILE A 125 -28.62 2.72 -0.01
N ASP A 126 -29.05 3.08 1.19
CA ASP A 126 -29.64 4.40 1.47
C ASP A 126 -28.65 5.56 1.27
N LYS A 127 -29.18 6.76 1.00
CA LYS A 127 -28.37 7.95 0.69
C LYS A 127 -27.37 8.35 1.79
N PRO A 128 -27.73 8.38 3.09
CA PRO A 128 -26.77 8.71 4.15
C PRO A 128 -25.57 7.76 4.17
N THR A 129 -25.83 6.46 4.08
CA THR A 129 -24.79 5.42 4.10
C THR A 129 -23.90 5.49 2.85
N LEU A 130 -24.48 5.73 1.67
CA LEU A 130 -23.73 5.99 0.45
C LEU A 130 -22.79 7.18 0.60
N THR A 131 -23.22 8.24 1.26
CA THR A 131 -22.37 9.41 1.52
C THR A 131 -21.18 9.03 2.41
N ARG A 132 -21.41 8.27 3.50
CA ARG A 132 -20.33 7.79 4.38
C ARG A 132 -19.28 6.96 3.62
N ILE A 133 -19.71 6.04 2.74
CA ILE A 133 -18.80 5.23 1.91
C ILE A 133 -18.05 6.10 0.90
N ARG A 134 -18.70 7.07 0.28
CA ARG A 134 -18.06 8.02 -0.65
C ARG A 134 -16.99 8.85 0.03
N ASP A 135 -17.27 9.35 1.22
CA ASP A 135 -16.32 10.15 2.02
C ASP A 135 -15.13 9.30 2.46
N ALA A 136 -15.36 8.07 2.90
CA ALA A 136 -14.30 7.13 3.24
C ALA A 136 -13.41 6.83 2.02
N ARG A 137 -14.00 6.56 0.85
CA ARG A 137 -13.26 6.35 -0.39
C ARG A 137 -12.46 7.59 -0.80
N ALA A 138 -13.04 8.78 -0.68
CA ALA A 138 -12.35 10.01 -1.00
C ALA A 138 -11.15 10.27 -0.07
N LYS A 139 -11.27 9.95 1.22
CA LYS A 139 -10.15 9.98 2.19
C LYS A 139 -9.06 8.98 1.82
N THR A 140 -9.45 7.73 1.53
CA THR A 140 -8.51 6.67 1.10
C THR A 140 -7.73 7.06 -0.15
N LEU A 141 -8.40 7.63 -1.17
CA LEU A 141 -7.75 8.07 -2.40
C LEU A 141 -6.80 9.27 -2.17
N ARG A 142 -7.15 10.19 -1.27
CA ARG A 142 -6.24 11.28 -0.88
C ARG A 142 -5.00 10.73 -0.18
N TRP A 143 -5.17 9.82 0.74
CA TRP A 143 -4.09 9.14 1.45
C TRP A 143 -3.20 8.34 0.50
N TRP A 144 -3.77 7.57 -0.41
CA TRP A 144 -3.04 6.84 -1.46
C TRP A 144 -2.19 7.78 -2.34
N ARG A 145 -2.76 8.92 -2.76
CA ARG A 145 -2.01 9.93 -3.52
C ARG A 145 -0.88 10.55 -2.71
N PHE A 146 -1.08 10.75 -1.43
CA PHE A 146 -0.06 11.26 -0.52
C PHE A 146 1.09 10.26 -0.41
N ILE A 147 0.83 8.99 -0.12
CA ILE A 147 1.86 7.93 -0.05
C ILE A 147 2.62 7.81 -1.37
N SER A 148 1.93 7.84 -2.51
CA SER A 148 2.57 7.82 -3.84
C SER A 148 3.55 8.97 -4.05
N ARG A 149 3.29 10.15 -3.48
CA ARG A 149 4.20 11.31 -3.56
C ARG A 149 5.41 11.12 -2.66
N VAL A 150 5.20 10.66 -1.44
CA VAL A 150 6.26 10.35 -0.47
C VAL A 150 7.23 9.33 -1.07
N GLU A 151 6.70 8.24 -1.63
CA GLU A 151 7.50 7.21 -2.29
C GLU A 151 8.34 7.76 -3.45
N LYS A 152 7.72 8.51 -4.37
CA LYS A 152 8.38 9.06 -5.56
C LYS A 152 9.43 10.11 -5.24
N ARG A 153 9.22 10.91 -4.21
CA ARG A 153 10.11 12.02 -3.82
C ARG A 153 11.18 11.62 -2.83
N LYS A 154 11.08 10.40 -2.22
CA LYS A 154 11.90 9.99 -1.07
C LYS A 154 11.80 10.96 0.10
N ASP A 155 10.67 11.68 0.20
CA ASP A 155 10.47 12.70 1.22
C ASP A 155 10.40 12.08 2.62
N ASP A 156 11.01 12.74 3.58
CA ASP A 156 11.00 12.41 5.01
C ASP A 156 9.70 12.88 5.68
N ILE A 157 8.58 12.32 5.26
CA ILE A 157 7.27 12.67 5.80
C ILE A 157 6.77 11.56 6.70
N ASP A 158 6.27 11.93 7.87
CA ASP A 158 5.58 11.00 8.76
C ASP A 158 4.28 10.51 8.09
N LEU A 159 4.07 9.20 8.17
CA LEU A 159 2.86 8.59 7.69
C LEU A 159 1.85 8.53 8.83
N GLU A 160 0.67 9.09 8.58
CA GLU A 160 -0.46 9.02 9.51
C GLU A 160 -1.58 8.19 8.90
N SER A 161 -2.22 7.34 9.71
CA SER A 161 -3.45 6.68 9.32
C SER A 161 -4.62 7.60 9.62
N SER A 162 -5.24 8.16 8.58
CA SER A 162 -6.48 8.94 8.71
C SER A 162 -7.74 8.10 8.46
N ILE A 163 -7.60 6.76 8.34
CA ILE A 163 -8.68 5.87 7.94
C ILE A 163 -9.17 5.10 9.16
N ASP A 164 -10.43 5.34 9.51
CA ASP A 164 -11.15 4.57 10.53
C ASP A 164 -11.64 3.25 9.92
N LEU A 165 -10.82 2.20 10.03
CA LEU A 165 -11.16 0.88 9.53
C LEU A 165 -12.29 0.22 10.32
N ASN A 166 -12.34 0.41 11.66
CA ASN A 166 -13.37 -0.17 12.50
C ASN A 166 -14.73 0.42 12.14
N GLY A 167 -14.82 1.75 12.02
CA GLY A 167 -16.04 2.41 11.58
C GLY A 167 -16.49 1.97 10.17
N LEU A 168 -15.56 1.65 9.27
CA LEU A 168 -15.90 1.09 7.95
C LEU A 168 -16.46 -0.34 8.03
N VAL A 169 -15.89 -1.18 8.88
CA VAL A 169 -16.39 -2.55 9.12
C VAL A 169 -17.81 -2.51 9.69
N GLU A 170 -18.06 -1.64 10.68
CA GLU A 170 -19.38 -1.46 11.28
C GLU A 170 -20.42 -1.02 10.23
N ILE A 171 -20.11 0.01 9.46
CA ILE A 171 -21.00 0.50 8.39
C ILE A 171 -21.34 -0.60 7.39
N ARG A 172 -20.36 -1.37 6.94
CA ARG A 172 -20.58 -2.44 5.97
C ARG A 172 -21.43 -3.56 6.55
N SER A 173 -21.22 -3.89 7.83
CA SER A 173 -22.00 -4.89 8.55
C SER A 173 -23.48 -4.47 8.71
N GLU A 174 -23.74 -3.21 9.08
CA GLU A 174 -25.10 -2.65 9.18
C GLU A 174 -25.84 -2.72 7.84
N ILE A 175 -25.16 -2.37 6.74
CA ILE A 175 -25.74 -2.44 5.40
C ILE A 175 -26.05 -3.88 5.01
N ALA A 176 -25.11 -4.80 5.24
CA ALA A 176 -25.29 -6.21 4.93
C ALA A 176 -26.49 -6.80 5.70
N GLN A 177 -26.66 -6.44 6.96
CA GLN A 177 -27.80 -6.85 7.79
C GLN A 177 -29.12 -6.30 7.23
N THR A 178 -29.17 -5.01 6.87
CA THR A 178 -30.35 -4.39 6.27
C THR A 178 -30.77 -5.07 4.97
N ILE A 179 -29.79 -5.42 4.12
CA ILE A 179 -30.06 -6.12 2.86
C ILE A 179 -30.58 -7.54 3.11
N ARG A 180 -30.04 -8.27 4.09
CA ARG A 180 -30.52 -9.61 4.47
C ARG A 180 -31.98 -9.55 4.91
N SER A 181 -32.31 -8.66 5.86
CA SER A 181 -33.69 -8.48 6.32
C SER A 181 -34.65 -8.13 5.19
N SER A 182 -34.25 -7.27 4.26
CA SER A 182 -35.03 -6.93 3.08
C SER A 182 -35.19 -8.12 2.13
N LYS A 183 -34.18 -8.98 2.00
CA LYS A 183 -34.23 -10.19 1.16
C LYS A 183 -35.17 -11.23 1.75
N GLU A 184 -35.14 -11.42 3.05
CA GLU A 184 -36.03 -12.35 3.77
C GLU A 184 -37.49 -11.93 3.66
N SER A 185 -37.77 -10.62 3.73
CA SER A 185 -39.13 -10.09 3.53
C SER A 185 -39.67 -10.20 2.10
N LEU A 186 -38.79 -10.39 1.10
CA LEU A 186 -39.15 -10.54 -0.31
C LEU A 186 -39.23 -12.01 -0.77
N THR A 187 -38.80 -12.98 0.06
CA THR A 187 -39.04 -14.40 -0.23
C THR A 187 -40.55 -14.66 -0.03
N PRO A 188 -41.27 -15.14 -1.05
CA PRO A 188 -42.66 -15.46 -0.87
C PRO A 188 -42.82 -16.52 0.21
N PRO A 189 -43.87 -16.46 1.03
CA PRO A 189 -44.14 -17.50 2.01
C PRO A 189 -44.19 -18.84 1.28
N ASP A 190 -43.62 -19.85 1.92
CA ASP A 190 -43.49 -21.20 1.37
C ASP A 190 -44.84 -21.68 0.82
N THR A 191 -44.97 -21.74 -0.49
CA THR A 191 -46.21 -22.13 -1.20
C THR A 191 -46.46 -23.63 -1.15
N SER A 192 -45.55 -24.42 -0.53
CA SER A 192 -45.68 -25.87 -0.39
C SER A 192 -46.94 -26.32 0.36
N ASN A 193 -47.47 -25.48 1.23
CA ASN A 193 -48.70 -25.73 1.94
C ASN A 193 -49.96 -25.34 1.09
N LEU A 194 -49.83 -24.44 0.13
CA LEU A 194 -50.93 -24.08 -0.78
C LEU A 194 -51.11 -25.13 -1.87
N GLU A 195 -50.03 -25.72 -2.36
CA GLU A 195 -50.09 -26.82 -3.34
C GLU A 195 -50.72 -28.09 -2.74
N LYS A 196 -50.52 -28.37 -1.46
CA LYS A 196 -51.20 -29.49 -0.75
C LYS A 196 -52.69 -29.23 -0.54
N ALA A 197 -53.08 -27.99 -0.26
CA ALA A 197 -54.50 -27.64 -0.04
C ALA A 197 -55.32 -27.56 -1.32
N ILE A 198 -54.69 -27.61 -2.50
CA ILE A 198 -55.38 -27.63 -3.83
C ILE A 198 -55.54 -29.08 -4.34
N LEU A 199 -54.83 -30.05 -3.74
CA LEU A 199 -54.86 -31.46 -4.13
C LEU A 199 -55.75 -32.33 -3.26
N ASP A 200 -56.26 -31.81 -2.11
CA ASP A 200 -57.31 -32.39 -1.26
C ASP A 200 -58.71 -31.81 -1.62
#